data_1c54c64acfa812073f31c8e50235a5e4
#
_entry.id   1c54c64acfa812073f31c8e50235a5e4
#
_cell.length_a   1.000
_cell.length_b   1.000
_cell.length_c   1.000
_cell.angle_alpha   90.00
_cell.angle_beta   90.00
_cell.angle_gamma   90.00
#
_symmetry.space_group_name_H-M   'P 1'
#
loop_
_entity.id
_entity.type
_entity.pdbx_description
1 polymer ?
#
loop_
_entity_poly.entity_id
_entity_poly.type
_entity_poly.pdbx_seq_one_letter_code
_entity_poly.pdbx_strand_id
1 'polypeptide(L)'
;IYTLSLHDALPICVSIKKVKGSEAKVTDDREYRIEAYDISNTNGVDTVGGMVVFEGLRKDKKSYRRFKIKSFQGQDDYAGMQEVIYRRFRRAEKGDFGFSKIPDMILIDGGKGHISSVTKVIKAMGMNVCVLGMVKDDAHRTRGLVYMSGDDYAEIPLRGNSMLFGYIGTIQEEVHRFAIEYHRGLRDKGKLNSVLDDIRGIGPVKRNRLLAYFESVENIKKATKTQLEKVLTQIGRASCRERV
;
A
#
# COMPACT_ATOMS: atom_id res chain seq x y z
N ILE A 1 -10.15 11.25 -27.48
CA ILE A 1 -8.66 11.26 -27.39
C ILE A 1 -8.37 12.33 -26.34
N TYR A 2 -8.18 11.91 -25.06
CA TYR A 2 -7.79 12.84 -24.02
C TYR A 2 -6.27 12.82 -23.93
N THR A 3 -5.63 13.84 -24.48
CA THR A 3 -4.26 14.17 -24.17
C THR A 3 -4.22 14.73 -22.76
N LEU A 4 -3.63 14.01 -21.81
CA LEU A 4 -3.27 14.56 -20.51
C LEU A 4 -2.35 15.77 -20.76
N SER A 5 -2.87 16.96 -20.51
CA SER A 5 -2.11 18.19 -20.61
C SER A 5 -1.33 18.41 -19.31
N LEU A 6 -0.31 19.29 -19.34
CA LEU A 6 0.33 19.80 -18.13
C LEU A 6 -0.68 20.27 -17.07
N HIS A 7 -1.91 20.60 -17.49
CA HIS A 7 -3.05 20.98 -16.66
C HIS A 7 -3.48 19.86 -15.71
N ASP A 8 -3.31 18.58 -16.07
CA ASP A 8 -3.76 17.45 -15.26
C ASP A 8 -2.75 17.05 -14.16
N ALA A 9 -1.48 17.50 -14.31
CA ALA A 9 -0.48 17.44 -13.23
C ALA A 9 -0.58 18.66 -12.28
N LEU A 10 -1.40 19.63 -12.60
CA LEU A 10 -1.66 20.86 -11.83
C LEU A 10 -2.13 20.62 -10.38
N PRO A 11 -2.87 19.55 -10.02
CA PRO A 11 -3.32 19.36 -8.64
C PRO A 11 -2.18 19.40 -7.63
N ILE A 12 -1.07 18.71 -7.93
CA ILE A 12 0.10 18.72 -7.04
C ILE A 12 0.75 20.11 -6.99
N CYS A 13 0.92 20.75 -8.15
CA CYS A 13 1.51 22.07 -8.23
C CYS A 13 0.68 23.15 -7.54
N VAL A 14 -0.66 23.02 -7.59
CA VAL A 14 -1.60 23.93 -6.96
C VAL A 14 -1.61 23.79 -5.44
N SER A 15 -1.66 22.56 -4.91
CA SER A 15 -1.57 22.30 -3.47
C SER A 15 -0.28 22.88 -2.87
N ILE A 16 0.84 22.79 -3.61
CA ILE A 16 2.14 23.32 -3.17
C ILE A 16 2.19 24.86 -3.22
N LYS A 17 1.58 25.48 -4.22
CA LYS A 17 1.52 26.96 -4.32
C LYS A 17 0.73 27.58 -3.17
N LYS A 18 -0.36 26.96 -2.70
CA LYS A 18 -1.14 27.41 -1.53
C LYS A 18 -0.28 27.54 -0.26
N VAL A 19 0.71 26.67 -0.05
CA VAL A 19 1.57 26.71 1.14
C VAL A 19 2.55 27.90 1.12
N LYS A 20 2.89 28.42 -0.06
CA LYS A 20 3.85 29.54 -0.19
C LYS A 20 3.25 30.95 -0.10
N GLY A 21 1.94 31.10 0.06
CA GLY A 21 1.31 32.44 0.11
C GLY A 21 1.47 33.25 -1.20
N SER A 22 1.84 32.60 -2.32
CA SER A 22 1.89 33.28 -3.62
C SER A 22 0.46 33.41 -4.17
N GLU A 23 0.07 34.64 -4.53
CA GLU A 23 -1.22 35.02 -5.11
C GLU A 23 -1.48 34.41 -6.51
N ALA A 24 -1.35 33.10 -6.66
CA ALA A 24 -1.96 32.45 -7.80
C ALA A 24 -3.45 32.30 -7.48
N LYS A 25 -4.32 32.96 -8.23
CA LYS A 25 -5.78 32.74 -8.19
C LYS A 25 -6.03 31.25 -8.50
N VAL A 26 -6.05 30.44 -7.44
CA VAL A 26 -6.49 29.06 -7.51
C VAL A 26 -7.98 29.08 -7.29
N THR A 27 -8.74 28.85 -8.35
CA THR A 27 -10.20 28.87 -8.35
C THR A 27 -10.83 27.64 -7.68
N ASP A 28 -10.02 26.64 -7.29
CA ASP A 28 -10.49 25.40 -6.65
C ASP A 28 -9.87 25.26 -5.25
N ASP A 29 -10.73 25.38 -4.22
CA ASP A 29 -10.34 25.30 -2.80
C ASP A 29 -10.32 23.88 -2.26
N ARG A 30 -10.71 22.88 -3.05
CA ARG A 30 -10.71 21.48 -2.62
C ARG A 30 -9.29 20.94 -2.39
N GLU A 31 -9.17 20.06 -1.43
CA GLU A 31 -7.95 19.28 -1.24
C GLU A 31 -7.94 18.12 -2.25
N TYR A 32 -6.87 18.00 -3.02
CA TYR A 32 -6.69 16.90 -3.97
C TYR A 32 -6.40 15.60 -3.24
N ARG A 33 -7.09 14.53 -3.66
CA ARG A 33 -6.84 13.18 -3.18
C ARG A 33 -5.84 12.48 -4.07
N ILE A 34 -4.72 12.08 -3.48
CA ILE A 34 -3.65 11.32 -4.14
C ILE A 34 -3.59 9.93 -3.53
N GLU A 35 -3.64 8.91 -4.37
CA GLU A 35 -3.40 7.53 -3.97
C GLU A 35 -2.07 7.07 -4.53
N ALA A 36 -1.12 6.66 -3.69
CA ALA A 36 0.15 6.12 -4.14
C ALA A 36 0.25 4.62 -3.90
N TYR A 37 0.87 3.91 -4.85
CA TYR A 37 0.91 2.45 -4.90
C TYR A 37 2.33 1.94 -5.07
N ASP A 38 2.66 0.87 -4.34
CA ASP A 38 3.89 0.10 -4.46
C ASP A 38 3.59 -1.39 -4.35
N ILE A 39 4.30 -2.21 -5.12
CA ILE A 39 4.25 -3.68 -5.03
C ILE A 39 5.50 -4.15 -4.31
N SER A 40 5.29 -4.87 -3.24
CA SER A 40 6.37 -5.51 -2.49
C SER A 40 6.26 -7.02 -2.57
N ASN A 41 7.35 -7.66 -2.99
CA ASN A 41 7.46 -9.09 -3.14
C ASN A 41 8.47 -9.66 -2.14
N THR A 42 8.14 -10.75 -1.47
CA THR A 42 9.05 -11.44 -0.54
C THR A 42 9.32 -12.83 -1.04
N ASN A 43 10.42 -13.01 -1.77
CA ASN A 43 10.97 -14.31 -2.21
C ASN A 43 9.92 -15.26 -2.82
N GLY A 44 8.95 -14.73 -3.57
CA GLY A 44 7.97 -15.53 -4.31
C GLY A 44 6.81 -16.12 -3.50
N VAL A 45 6.72 -15.86 -2.18
CA VAL A 45 5.68 -16.50 -1.35
C VAL A 45 4.43 -15.65 -1.20
N ASP A 46 4.57 -14.36 -0.97
CA ASP A 46 3.42 -13.44 -0.81
C ASP A 46 3.75 -12.09 -1.44
N THR A 47 3.09 -11.78 -2.55
CA THR A 47 3.14 -10.45 -3.18
C THR A 47 2.01 -9.58 -2.62
N VAL A 48 2.34 -8.37 -2.18
CA VAL A 48 1.39 -7.43 -1.59
C VAL A 48 1.51 -6.06 -2.22
N GLY A 49 0.37 -5.51 -2.64
CA GLY A 49 0.27 -4.11 -3.02
C GLY A 49 -0.08 -3.23 -1.82
N GLY A 50 0.70 -2.19 -1.60
CA GLY A 50 0.43 -1.12 -0.65
C GLY A 50 -0.27 0.05 -1.33
N MET A 51 -1.31 0.61 -0.70
CA MET A 51 -1.97 1.85 -1.09
C MET A 51 -1.89 2.83 0.06
N VAL A 52 -1.26 3.96 -0.14
CA VAL A 52 -1.28 5.09 0.79
C VAL A 52 -2.07 6.26 0.19
N VAL A 53 -2.62 7.09 1.04
CA VAL A 53 -3.52 8.17 0.64
C VAL A 53 -3.07 9.48 1.26
N PHE A 54 -3.10 10.52 0.43
CA PHE A 54 -2.89 11.90 0.85
C PHE A 54 -4.10 12.74 0.44
N GLU A 55 -4.58 13.57 1.35
CA GLU A 55 -5.55 14.64 1.09
C GLU A 55 -4.78 15.97 1.20
N GLY A 56 -4.61 16.65 0.07
CA GLY A 56 -3.65 17.75 -0.03
C GLY A 56 -2.25 17.30 0.37
N LEU A 57 -1.64 17.96 1.36
CA LEU A 57 -0.32 17.62 1.87
C LEU A 57 -0.34 16.65 3.06
N ARG A 58 -1.51 16.19 3.51
CA ARG A 58 -1.68 15.40 4.73
C ARG A 58 -1.86 13.93 4.42
N LYS A 59 -1.26 13.06 5.24
CA LYS A 59 -1.46 11.61 5.19
C LYS A 59 -2.84 11.23 5.74
N ASP A 60 -3.69 10.63 4.92
CA ASP A 60 -4.94 10.00 5.40
C ASP A 60 -4.72 8.52 5.68
N LYS A 61 -4.12 8.23 6.84
CA LYS A 61 -3.78 6.85 7.24
C LYS A 61 -5.01 5.94 7.40
N LYS A 62 -6.21 6.49 7.62
CA LYS A 62 -7.45 5.71 7.73
C LYS A 62 -7.85 5.08 6.41
N SER A 63 -7.45 5.70 5.31
CA SER A 63 -7.69 5.23 3.94
C SER A 63 -6.60 4.32 3.38
N TYR A 64 -5.51 4.05 4.11
CA TYR A 64 -4.46 3.12 3.68
C TYR A 64 -5.00 1.71 3.55
N ARG A 65 -4.61 1.00 2.49
CA ARG A 65 -5.05 -0.38 2.24
C ARG A 65 -3.87 -1.26 1.79
N ARG A 66 -3.97 -2.54 2.12
CA ARG A 66 -3.07 -3.59 1.62
C ARG A 66 -3.88 -4.60 0.82
N PHE A 67 -3.32 -5.02 -0.29
CA PHE A 67 -3.93 -5.97 -1.20
C PHE A 67 -3.00 -7.17 -1.34
N LYS A 68 -3.37 -8.30 -0.76
CA LYS A 68 -2.67 -9.55 -1.06
C LYS A 68 -3.01 -9.94 -2.50
N ILE A 69 -1.99 -10.13 -3.34
CA ILE A 69 -2.15 -10.55 -4.73
C ILE A 69 -2.59 -12.00 -4.77
N LYS A 70 -3.52 -12.32 -5.64
CA LYS A 70 -4.17 -13.64 -5.74
C LYS A 70 -4.14 -14.24 -7.14
N SER A 71 -3.99 -13.41 -8.17
CA SER A 71 -4.18 -13.80 -9.57
C SER A 71 -3.05 -14.67 -10.13
N PHE A 72 -1.86 -14.65 -9.50
CA PHE A 72 -0.72 -15.44 -9.95
C PHE A 72 0.24 -15.75 -8.80
N GLN A 73 1.07 -16.76 -9.01
CA GLN A 73 2.24 -17.06 -8.17
C GLN A 73 3.49 -16.73 -9.00
N GLY A 74 4.35 -15.84 -8.50
CA GLY A 74 5.57 -15.45 -9.19
C GLY A 74 5.89 -13.95 -9.02
N GLN A 75 6.81 -13.46 -9.84
CA GLN A 75 7.31 -12.09 -9.80
C GLN A 75 6.82 -11.32 -11.03
N ASP A 76 5.52 -11.05 -11.13
CA ASP A 76 4.97 -10.15 -12.14
C ASP A 76 4.37 -8.92 -11.45
N ASP A 77 5.23 -7.91 -11.24
CA ASP A 77 4.82 -6.67 -10.59
C ASP A 77 3.79 -5.89 -11.42
N TYR A 78 3.79 -6.05 -12.76
CA TYR A 78 2.79 -5.41 -13.63
C TYR A 78 1.41 -6.01 -13.43
N ALA A 79 1.29 -7.33 -13.46
CA ALA A 79 0.03 -8.01 -13.21
C ALA A 79 -0.46 -7.77 -11.77
N GLY A 80 0.47 -7.74 -10.81
CA GLY A 80 0.17 -7.38 -9.42
C GLY A 80 -0.43 -5.99 -9.28
N MET A 81 0.17 -5.00 -9.93
CA MET A 81 -0.33 -3.63 -9.92
C MET A 81 -1.69 -3.52 -10.60
N GLN A 82 -1.91 -4.22 -11.73
CA GLN A 82 -3.21 -4.27 -12.40
C GLN A 82 -4.30 -4.84 -11.48
N GLU A 83 -4.02 -5.96 -10.78
CA GLU A 83 -4.96 -6.54 -9.82
C GLU A 83 -5.33 -5.58 -8.70
N VAL A 84 -4.34 -4.89 -8.13
CA VAL A 84 -4.55 -3.92 -7.04
C VAL A 84 -5.49 -2.81 -7.49
N ILE A 85 -5.17 -2.18 -8.62
CA ILE A 85 -5.95 -1.07 -9.18
C ILE A 85 -7.37 -1.54 -9.54
N TYR A 86 -7.50 -2.67 -10.25
CA TYR A 86 -8.81 -3.24 -10.57
C TYR A 86 -9.66 -3.47 -9.31
N ARG A 87 -9.10 -4.12 -8.29
CA ARG A 87 -9.82 -4.41 -7.03
C ARG A 87 -10.20 -3.16 -6.27
N ARG A 88 -9.35 -2.14 -6.28
CA ARG A 88 -9.63 -0.85 -5.66
C ARG A 88 -10.86 -0.20 -6.29
N PHE A 89 -10.88 -0.05 -7.61
CA PHE A 89 -11.99 0.61 -8.31
C PHE A 89 -13.26 -0.25 -8.33
N ARG A 90 -13.12 -1.57 -8.46
CA ARG A 90 -14.25 -2.50 -8.36
C ARG A 90 -14.97 -2.43 -6.99
N ARG A 91 -14.22 -2.16 -5.92
CA ARG A 91 -14.84 -1.94 -4.60
C ARG A 91 -15.57 -0.60 -4.53
N ALA A 92 -15.04 0.43 -5.15
CA ALA A 92 -15.72 1.72 -5.26
C ALA A 92 -17.06 1.60 -6.02
N GLU A 93 -17.07 0.91 -7.18
CA GLU A 93 -18.28 0.63 -7.95
C GLU A 93 -19.35 -0.14 -7.15
N LYS A 94 -18.92 -1.03 -6.27
CA LYS A 94 -19.81 -1.80 -5.39
C LYS A 94 -20.31 -1.00 -4.17
N GLY A 95 -19.96 0.26 -4.06
CA GLY A 95 -20.38 1.13 -2.96
C GLY A 95 -19.67 0.85 -1.62
N ASP A 96 -18.48 0.19 -1.63
CA ASP A 96 -17.70 0.00 -0.42
C ASP A 96 -17.26 1.37 0.13
N PHE A 97 -17.79 1.73 1.30
CA PHE A 97 -17.56 3.04 1.93
C PHE A 97 -16.07 3.38 2.08
N GLY A 98 -15.23 2.38 2.38
CA GLY A 98 -13.79 2.57 2.51
C GLY A 98 -13.06 2.89 1.19
N PHE A 99 -13.75 2.81 0.03
CA PHE A 99 -13.23 3.05 -1.31
C PHE A 99 -14.07 4.05 -2.12
N SER A 100 -15.09 4.67 -1.53
CA SER A 100 -16.05 5.53 -2.20
C SER A 100 -15.44 6.80 -2.81
N LYS A 101 -14.42 7.37 -2.17
CA LYS A 101 -13.72 8.54 -2.69
C LYS A 101 -12.80 8.12 -3.85
N ILE A 102 -13.06 8.64 -5.03
CA ILE A 102 -12.19 8.45 -6.22
C ILE A 102 -11.00 9.40 -6.09
N PRO A 103 -9.76 8.95 -6.37
CA PRO A 103 -8.61 9.83 -6.35
C PRO A 103 -8.60 10.77 -7.57
N ASP A 104 -8.07 11.97 -7.38
CA ASP A 104 -7.76 12.88 -8.48
C ASP A 104 -6.51 12.40 -9.23
N MET A 105 -5.60 11.71 -8.50
CA MET A 105 -4.33 11.25 -9.04
C MET A 105 -3.89 9.92 -8.42
N ILE A 106 -3.31 9.09 -9.26
CA ILE A 106 -2.61 7.86 -8.88
C ILE A 106 -1.12 8.07 -9.11
N LEU A 107 -0.31 7.82 -8.07
CA LEU A 107 1.14 7.74 -8.16
C LEU A 107 1.58 6.29 -8.03
N ILE A 108 2.46 5.84 -8.91
CA ILE A 108 2.98 4.47 -8.94
C ILE A 108 4.47 4.52 -8.68
N ASP A 109 4.98 3.73 -7.74
CA ASP A 109 6.42 3.51 -7.59
C ASP A 109 6.89 2.55 -8.70
N GLY A 110 7.08 3.12 -9.89
CA GLY A 110 7.45 2.37 -11.09
C GLY A 110 7.49 3.22 -12.34
N GLY A 111 8.16 2.70 -13.36
CA GLY A 111 8.37 3.38 -14.63
C GLY A 111 7.26 3.16 -15.66
N LYS A 112 7.61 3.40 -16.93
CA LYS A 112 6.70 3.37 -18.10
C LYS A 112 5.82 2.12 -18.21
N GLY A 113 6.39 0.92 -17.94
CA GLY A 113 5.65 -0.33 -18.00
C GLY A 113 4.50 -0.42 -17.00
N HIS A 114 4.73 0.02 -15.76
CA HIS A 114 3.70 0.07 -14.73
C HIS A 114 2.59 1.06 -15.09
N ILE A 115 2.95 2.25 -15.59
CA ILE A 115 1.97 3.26 -16.02
C ILE A 115 1.10 2.71 -17.15
N SER A 116 1.72 2.11 -18.19
CA SER A 116 0.98 1.51 -19.29
C SER A 116 0.00 0.45 -18.80
N SER A 117 0.45 -0.45 -17.93
CA SER A 117 -0.37 -1.52 -17.40
C SER A 117 -1.56 -0.98 -16.60
N VAL A 118 -1.35 -0.01 -15.73
CA VAL A 118 -2.40 0.62 -14.91
C VAL A 118 -3.36 1.45 -15.76
N THR A 119 -2.84 2.24 -16.70
CA THR A 119 -3.68 3.06 -17.58
C THR A 119 -4.66 2.22 -18.40
N LYS A 120 -4.24 1.01 -18.83
CA LYS A 120 -5.14 0.06 -19.51
C LYS A 120 -6.31 -0.35 -18.60
N VAL A 121 -6.05 -0.64 -17.34
CA VAL A 121 -7.11 -1.01 -16.37
C VAL A 121 -8.06 0.17 -16.13
N ILE A 122 -7.52 1.36 -15.88
CA ILE A 122 -8.32 2.59 -15.65
C ILE A 122 -9.24 2.88 -16.85
N LYS A 123 -8.68 2.81 -18.08
CA LYS A 123 -9.47 2.99 -19.32
C LYS A 123 -10.54 1.91 -19.49
N ALA A 124 -10.19 0.65 -19.26
CA ALA A 124 -11.13 -0.47 -19.36
C ALA A 124 -12.31 -0.38 -18.37
N MET A 125 -12.09 0.25 -17.23
CA MET A 125 -13.12 0.51 -16.23
C MET A 125 -13.90 1.83 -16.48
N GLY A 126 -13.62 2.54 -17.58
CA GLY A 126 -14.29 3.81 -17.89
C GLY A 126 -13.97 4.94 -16.91
N MET A 127 -12.87 4.81 -16.14
CA MET A 127 -12.50 5.81 -15.14
C MET A 127 -11.62 6.89 -15.76
N ASN A 128 -11.79 8.13 -15.28
CA ASN A 128 -10.95 9.26 -15.67
C ASN A 128 -10.11 9.71 -14.47
N VAL A 129 -8.94 9.10 -14.30
CA VAL A 129 -7.99 9.38 -13.21
C VAL A 129 -6.61 9.59 -13.79
N CYS A 130 -5.92 10.64 -13.36
CA CYS A 130 -4.54 10.91 -13.74
C CYS A 130 -3.60 9.84 -13.16
N VAL A 131 -2.78 9.19 -14.01
CA VAL A 131 -1.81 8.16 -13.61
C VAL A 131 -0.41 8.64 -13.89
N LEU A 132 0.41 8.72 -12.84
CA LEU A 132 1.81 9.14 -12.92
C LEU A 132 2.71 8.05 -12.30
N GLY A 133 3.89 7.86 -12.86
CA GLY A 133 4.93 7.02 -12.30
C GLY A 133 6.06 7.86 -11.70
N MET A 134 6.59 7.41 -10.58
CA MET A 134 7.74 8.02 -9.93
C MET A 134 9.04 7.41 -10.49
N VAL A 135 9.78 8.20 -11.29
CA VAL A 135 11.03 7.76 -11.88
C VAL A 135 12.19 8.06 -10.94
N LYS A 136 13.01 7.04 -10.70
CA LYS A 136 14.17 7.12 -9.81
C LYS A 136 15.45 7.50 -10.58
N ASP A 137 16.36 8.22 -9.92
CA ASP A 137 17.72 8.41 -10.36
C ASP A 137 18.61 7.21 -9.94
N ASP A 138 19.88 7.24 -10.34
CA ASP A 138 20.86 6.20 -10.00
C ASP A 138 21.09 6.07 -8.47
N ALA A 139 20.72 7.08 -7.71
CA ALA A 139 20.74 7.07 -6.24
C ALA A 139 19.39 6.63 -5.62
N HIS A 140 18.49 6.02 -6.41
CA HIS A 140 17.14 5.57 -6.05
C HIS A 140 16.20 6.67 -5.51
N ARG A 141 16.47 7.94 -5.81
CA ARG A 141 15.61 9.07 -5.44
C ARG A 141 14.71 9.43 -6.61
N THR A 142 13.48 9.84 -6.34
CA THR A 142 12.56 10.27 -7.40
C THR A 142 13.08 11.51 -8.10
N ARG A 143 13.53 11.39 -9.36
CA ARG A 143 14.04 12.51 -10.17
C ARG A 143 12.95 13.24 -10.95
N GLY A 144 11.85 12.54 -11.26
CA GLY A 144 10.78 13.04 -12.10
C GLY A 144 9.51 12.22 -11.98
N LEU A 145 8.45 12.73 -12.57
CA LEU A 145 7.19 12.03 -12.76
C LEU A 145 7.01 11.76 -14.25
N VAL A 146 6.62 10.54 -14.61
CA VAL A 146 6.35 10.15 -16.00
C VAL A 146 4.87 9.85 -16.16
N TYR A 147 4.30 10.19 -17.31
CA TYR A 147 2.89 9.93 -17.65
C TYR A 147 2.72 9.61 -19.14
N MET A 148 1.57 9.04 -19.48
CA MET A 148 1.22 8.81 -20.89
C MET A 148 0.66 10.09 -21.51
N SER A 149 1.22 10.50 -22.66
CA SER A 149 0.76 11.61 -23.48
C SER A 149 0.39 11.06 -24.86
N GLY A 150 -0.87 10.73 -25.07
CA GLY A 150 -1.29 9.94 -26.22
C GLY A 150 -0.72 8.51 -26.17
N ASP A 151 0.04 8.13 -27.20
CA ASP A 151 0.73 6.83 -27.26
C ASP A 151 2.19 6.90 -26.78
N ASP A 152 2.69 8.10 -26.47
CA ASP A 152 4.04 8.35 -25.96
C ASP A 152 4.07 8.63 -24.46
N TYR A 153 5.28 8.79 -23.93
CA TYR A 153 5.51 9.15 -22.54
C TYR A 153 6.18 10.52 -22.45
N ALA A 154 5.68 11.33 -21.53
CA ALA A 154 6.29 12.59 -21.15
C ALA A 154 6.76 12.53 -19.69
N GLU A 155 7.82 13.30 -19.38
CA GLU A 155 8.40 13.38 -18.03
C GLU A 155 8.28 14.81 -17.50
N ILE A 156 7.86 14.94 -16.26
CA ILE A 156 7.87 16.19 -15.50
C ILE A 156 9.10 16.14 -14.59
N PRO A 157 10.17 16.89 -14.88
CA PRO A 157 11.36 16.91 -14.04
C PRO A 157 11.06 17.60 -12.71
N LEU A 158 11.47 16.99 -11.62
CA LEU A 158 11.33 17.58 -10.27
C LEU A 158 12.49 18.53 -9.92
N ARG A 159 13.56 18.54 -10.74
CA ARG A 159 14.69 19.45 -10.57
C ARG A 159 14.23 20.92 -10.69
N GLY A 160 14.72 21.77 -9.77
CA GLY A 160 14.34 23.19 -9.74
C GLY A 160 13.10 23.50 -8.87
N ASN A 161 12.34 22.50 -8.42
CA ASN A 161 11.24 22.67 -7.49
C ASN A 161 11.47 21.82 -6.22
N SER A 162 12.22 22.36 -5.27
CA SER A 162 12.62 21.66 -4.04
C SER A 162 11.42 21.22 -3.20
N MET A 163 10.33 21.97 -3.22
CA MET A 163 9.11 21.64 -2.46
C MET A 163 8.35 20.47 -3.10
N LEU A 164 8.18 20.49 -4.42
CA LEU A 164 7.55 19.38 -5.15
C LEU A 164 8.40 18.12 -5.02
N PHE A 165 9.71 18.24 -5.19
CA PHE A 165 10.66 17.15 -5.00
C PHE A 165 10.53 16.53 -3.59
N GLY A 166 10.54 17.35 -2.53
CA GLY A 166 10.39 16.87 -1.16
C GLY A 166 9.02 16.22 -0.90
N TYR A 167 7.95 16.77 -1.48
CA TYR A 167 6.61 16.22 -1.31
C TYR A 167 6.45 14.85 -2.00
N ILE A 168 6.89 14.72 -3.25
CA ILE A 168 6.87 13.44 -3.97
C ILE A 168 7.76 12.41 -3.27
N GLY A 169 8.95 12.82 -2.80
CA GLY A 169 9.83 11.98 -2.00
C GLY A 169 9.14 11.45 -0.75
N THR A 170 8.42 12.31 -0.03
CA THR A 170 7.63 11.91 1.16
C THR A 170 6.56 10.87 0.82
N ILE A 171 5.86 11.03 -0.32
CA ILE A 171 4.86 10.05 -0.76
C ILE A 171 5.53 8.72 -1.11
N GLN A 172 6.64 8.75 -1.85
CA GLN A 172 7.39 7.57 -2.24
C GLN A 172 7.90 6.78 -1.03
N GLU A 173 8.54 7.46 -0.09
CA GLU A 173 9.03 6.85 1.14
C GLU A 173 7.89 6.21 1.95
N GLU A 174 6.75 6.89 2.03
CA GLU A 174 5.60 6.40 2.80
C GLU A 174 4.99 5.15 2.16
N VAL A 175 4.77 5.13 0.83
CA VAL A 175 4.18 3.96 0.18
C VAL A 175 5.12 2.76 0.24
N HIS A 176 6.41 2.97 0.02
CA HIS A 176 7.43 1.95 0.13
C HIS A 176 7.54 1.38 1.56
N ARG A 177 7.61 2.27 2.57
CA ARG A 177 7.58 1.88 3.98
C ARG A 177 6.34 1.04 4.31
N PHE A 178 5.16 1.48 3.87
CA PHE A 178 3.89 0.81 4.14
C PHE A 178 3.79 -0.58 3.49
N ALA A 179 4.30 -0.73 2.27
CA ALA A 179 4.37 -2.02 1.59
C ALA A 179 5.33 -3.00 2.31
N ILE A 180 6.52 -2.54 2.70
CA ILE A 180 7.52 -3.38 3.38
C ILE A 180 7.12 -3.79 4.81
N GLU A 181 6.47 -2.91 5.57
CA GLU A 181 6.04 -3.23 6.95
C GLU A 181 5.18 -4.48 7.04
N TYR A 182 4.36 -4.74 6.04
CA TYR A 182 3.54 -5.97 5.99
C TYR A 182 4.40 -7.23 5.98
N HIS A 183 5.46 -7.25 5.18
CA HIS A 183 6.37 -8.39 5.09
C HIS A 183 7.19 -8.59 6.35
N ARG A 184 7.58 -7.50 7.03
CA ARG A 184 8.23 -7.61 8.34
C ARG A 184 7.30 -8.29 9.34
N GLY A 185 6.06 -7.84 9.43
CA GLY A 185 5.06 -8.46 10.31
C GLY A 185 4.74 -9.92 9.97
N LEU A 186 4.76 -10.31 8.69
CA LEU A 186 4.60 -11.71 8.28
C LEU A 186 5.83 -12.55 8.62
N ARG A 187 7.05 -12.05 8.40
CA ARG A 187 8.30 -12.72 8.76
C ARG A 187 8.41 -12.92 10.27
N ASP A 188 8.04 -11.93 11.05
CA ASP A 188 8.03 -12.05 12.50
C ASP A 188 7.01 -13.10 12.94
N LYS A 189 5.81 -13.11 12.38
CA LYS A 189 4.82 -14.18 12.61
C LYS A 189 5.29 -15.54 12.13
N GLY A 190 5.96 -15.62 10.98
CA GLY A 190 6.53 -16.87 10.45
C GLY A 190 7.66 -17.42 11.34
N LYS A 191 8.59 -16.57 11.77
CA LYS A 191 9.64 -16.95 12.73
C LYS A 191 9.06 -17.36 14.08
N LEU A 192 8.01 -16.66 14.55
CA LEU A 192 7.29 -16.97 15.78
C LEU A 192 6.60 -18.34 15.69
N ASN A 193 6.02 -18.65 14.52
CA ASN A 193 5.40 -19.95 14.29
C ASN A 193 6.41 -21.08 14.31
N SER A 194 7.59 -20.93 13.64
CA SER A 194 8.57 -22.00 13.55
C SER A 194 9.18 -22.38 14.91
N VAL A 195 9.51 -21.40 15.75
CA VAL A 195 10.10 -21.66 17.09
C VAL A 195 9.15 -22.43 18.02
N LEU A 196 7.84 -22.22 17.93
CA LEU A 196 6.86 -22.93 18.73
C LEU A 196 6.44 -24.27 18.10
N ASP A 197 6.54 -24.42 16.77
CA ASP A 197 6.23 -25.67 16.06
C ASP A 197 7.30 -26.74 16.30
N ASP A 198 8.53 -26.34 16.60
CA ASP A 198 9.64 -27.25 16.96
C ASP A 198 9.47 -27.86 18.36
N ILE A 199 8.53 -27.35 19.17
CA ILE A 199 8.31 -27.87 20.53
C ILE A 199 7.33 -29.04 20.49
N ARG A 200 7.81 -30.24 20.83
CA ARG A 200 6.99 -31.45 20.87
C ARG A 200 5.77 -31.27 21.78
N GLY A 201 4.59 -31.47 21.21
CA GLY A 201 3.30 -31.33 21.93
C GLY A 201 2.64 -29.94 21.84
N ILE A 202 3.27 -28.98 21.17
CA ILE A 202 2.66 -27.70 20.81
C ILE A 202 2.21 -27.74 19.35
N GLY A 203 0.95 -28.11 19.11
CA GLY A 203 0.34 -28.01 17.78
C GLY A 203 -0.26 -26.62 17.51
N PRO A 204 -0.83 -26.39 16.31
CA PRO A 204 -1.33 -25.07 15.88
C PRO A 204 -2.31 -24.42 16.87
N VAL A 205 -3.17 -25.20 17.50
CA VAL A 205 -4.17 -24.69 18.46
C VAL A 205 -3.49 -24.13 19.73
N LYS A 206 -2.55 -24.86 20.29
CA LYS A 206 -1.80 -24.44 21.49
C LYS A 206 -0.93 -23.23 21.19
N ARG A 207 -0.23 -23.25 20.05
CA ARG A 207 0.57 -22.13 19.55
C ARG A 207 -0.24 -20.84 19.45
N ASN A 208 -1.36 -20.89 18.74
CA ASN A 208 -2.21 -19.71 18.54
C ASN A 208 -2.73 -19.14 19.87
N ARG A 209 -3.02 -19.98 20.85
CA ARG A 209 -3.42 -19.55 22.19
C ARG A 209 -2.29 -18.88 22.97
N LEU A 210 -1.11 -19.48 22.95
CA LEU A 210 0.06 -18.88 23.59
C LEU A 210 0.33 -17.50 23.01
N LEU A 211 0.31 -17.38 21.68
CA LEU A 211 0.52 -16.10 21.00
C LEU A 211 -0.61 -15.08 21.28
N ALA A 212 -1.86 -15.53 21.39
CA ALA A 212 -2.98 -14.65 21.72
C ALA A 212 -2.91 -14.11 23.16
N TYR A 213 -2.39 -14.91 24.10
CA TYR A 213 -2.30 -14.52 25.49
C TYR A 213 -1.05 -13.70 25.84
N PHE A 214 0.11 -14.11 25.29
CA PHE A 214 1.40 -13.50 25.60
C PHE A 214 1.85 -12.46 24.57
N GLU A 215 1.14 -12.33 23.44
CA GLU A 215 1.37 -11.39 22.35
C GLU A 215 2.71 -11.56 21.61
N SER A 216 3.74 -12.14 22.23
CA SER A 216 5.05 -12.39 21.62
C SER A 216 5.72 -13.65 22.16
N VAL A 217 6.65 -14.25 21.36
CA VAL A 217 7.49 -15.39 21.83
C VAL A 217 8.45 -14.96 22.92
N GLU A 218 8.89 -13.71 22.92
CA GLU A 218 9.75 -13.20 23.99
C GLU A 218 9.02 -13.20 25.33
N ASN A 219 7.75 -12.83 25.35
CA ASN A 219 6.92 -12.90 26.55
C ASN A 219 6.64 -14.36 26.94
N ILE A 220 6.44 -15.25 25.96
CA ILE A 220 6.31 -16.71 26.23
C ILE A 220 7.58 -17.26 26.86
N LYS A 221 8.76 -16.88 26.36
CA LYS A 221 10.06 -17.30 26.96
C LYS A 221 10.28 -16.79 28.37
N LYS A 222 9.76 -15.62 28.70
CA LYS A 222 9.83 -15.01 30.05
C LYS A 222 8.74 -15.52 31.00
N ALA A 223 7.70 -16.19 30.46
CA ALA A 223 6.58 -16.67 31.25
C ALA A 223 6.99 -17.84 32.17
N THR A 224 6.43 -17.85 33.37
CA THR A 224 6.63 -18.96 34.31
C THR A 224 5.88 -20.23 33.84
N LYS A 225 6.35 -21.41 34.28
CA LYS A 225 5.71 -22.69 33.99
C LYS A 225 4.22 -22.67 34.35
N THR A 226 3.86 -22.09 35.48
CA THR A 226 2.48 -21.98 35.97
C THR A 226 1.62 -21.12 35.03
N GLN A 227 2.16 -20.03 34.49
CA GLN A 227 1.44 -19.20 33.50
C GLN A 227 1.22 -19.92 32.18
N LEU A 228 2.21 -20.66 31.70
CA LEU A 228 2.11 -21.45 30.46
C LEU A 228 1.09 -22.58 30.64
N GLU A 229 1.13 -23.32 31.74
CA GLU A 229 0.18 -24.39 32.04
C GLU A 229 -1.26 -23.88 32.13
N LYS A 230 -1.48 -22.74 32.76
CA LYS A 230 -2.81 -22.10 32.85
C LYS A 230 -3.42 -21.84 31.49
N VAL A 231 -2.64 -21.33 30.53
CA VAL A 231 -3.09 -21.07 29.17
C VAL A 231 -3.33 -22.37 28.39
N LEU A 232 -2.50 -23.39 28.61
CA LEU A 232 -2.56 -24.67 27.89
C LEU A 232 -3.64 -25.62 28.44
N THR A 233 -3.93 -25.61 29.76
CA THR A 233 -4.91 -26.50 30.39
C THR A 233 -6.36 -26.04 30.23
N GLN A 234 -6.62 -24.78 29.94
CA GLN A 234 -7.97 -24.30 29.58
C GLN A 234 -8.54 -24.95 28.32
N ILE A 235 -7.73 -25.73 27.57
CA ILE A 235 -8.16 -26.45 26.35
C ILE A 235 -9.17 -27.57 26.66
N GLY A 236 -9.05 -28.23 27.80
CA GLY A 236 -9.92 -29.39 28.18
C GLY A 236 -11.33 -29.00 28.60
N ARG A 237 -11.59 -27.76 29.00
CA ARG A 237 -12.89 -27.31 29.52
C ARG A 237 -13.82 -26.67 28.47
N ALA A 238 -13.27 -26.13 27.37
CA ALA A 238 -14.10 -25.50 26.33
C ALA A 238 -14.66 -26.52 25.33
N SER A 239 -13.95 -27.63 25.07
CA SER A 239 -14.41 -28.67 24.12
C SER A 239 -15.48 -29.62 24.69
N CYS A 240 -15.71 -29.61 26.00
CA CYS A 240 -16.80 -30.37 26.65
C CYS A 240 -18.13 -29.61 26.71
N ARG A 241 -18.19 -28.32 26.43
CA ARG A 241 -19.43 -27.53 26.46
C ARG A 241 -20.17 -27.44 25.13
N GLU A 242 -19.56 -27.88 24.03
CA GLU A 242 -20.20 -27.88 22.70
C GLU A 242 -20.70 -29.25 22.24
N ARG A 243 -20.77 -30.25 23.15
CA ARG A 243 -21.37 -31.58 22.88
C ARG A 243 -22.33 -31.98 23.98
N VAL A 244 -23.30 -31.13 24.26
CA VAL A 244 -24.56 -31.54 24.93
C VAL A 244 -25.69 -30.78 24.27
#